data_3bd1a5c01bdcc9017af2bc552ea3fed6
#
_entry.id   3bd1a5c01bdcc9017af2bc552ea3fed6
#
_cell.length_a   1.000
_cell.length_b   1.000
_cell.length_c   1.000
_cell.angle_alpha   90.00
_cell.angle_beta   90.00
_cell.angle_gamma   90.00
#
_symmetry.space_group_name_H-M   'P 1'
#
loop_
_entity.id
_entity.type
_entity.pdbx_description
1 polymer ?
#
loop_
_entity_poly.entity_id
_entity_poly.type
_entity_poly.pdbx_seq_one_letter_code
_entity_poly.pdbx_strand_id
1 'polypeptide(L)'
;MEYTRSSDANIITEQYMDSILIEERLIDSVVADTSIEFLGEKFASPIMTPAFSHLGNYNGREHTGLEEYSIAARECNILNFCGMMENDQFKKIADTGAKTVRIVKPYADNGKVKDQMQYAESVGAFGIGMDIDHIFGHDGLDVVVGEKMAEQTMDMLRSYVELTKLPFVVKGVLSVLDAVKCAEIGAKAIIISHHHGRLPYAVPPMMILPEIKDALKDTDVKIIVDCGIATGADVFKALALGADAAAVGRSMLPSLEKNGSEGVTEFIRYTANELRYIMSFTGFSKVDEINDSVLHYL
;
A
#
# COMPACT_ATOMS: atom_id res chain seq x y z
N MET A 1 2.94 -6.13 -40.28
CA MET A 1 2.42 -5.25 -39.21
C MET A 1 2.44 -6.10 -37.94
N GLU A 2 3.46 -5.94 -37.11
CA GLU A 2 3.50 -6.61 -35.81
C GLU A 2 2.44 -6.00 -34.92
N TYR A 3 1.47 -6.79 -34.53
CA TYR A 3 0.42 -6.39 -33.60
C TYR A 3 0.98 -6.53 -32.17
N THR A 4 1.71 -5.53 -31.72
CA THR A 4 2.18 -5.48 -30.32
C THR A 4 1.05 -4.99 -29.43
N ARG A 5 0.28 -5.90 -28.86
CA ARG A 5 -0.58 -5.58 -27.71
C ARG A 5 0.30 -5.30 -26.49
N SER A 6 0.06 -4.20 -25.83
CA SER A 6 0.65 -3.99 -24.51
C SER A 6 0.03 -4.97 -23.53
N SER A 7 0.85 -5.85 -22.96
CA SER A 7 0.44 -6.74 -21.85
C SER A 7 0.87 -6.17 -20.48
N ASP A 8 1.46 -4.98 -20.47
CA ASP A 8 1.94 -4.34 -19.26
C ASP A 8 0.78 -3.85 -18.40
N ALA A 9 0.59 -4.49 -17.25
CA ALA A 9 -0.46 -4.16 -16.31
C ALA A 9 -0.33 -2.74 -15.73
N ASN A 10 0.88 -2.14 -15.71
CA ASN A 10 1.05 -0.76 -15.27
C ASN A 10 0.39 0.20 -16.27
N ILE A 11 0.64 0.02 -17.57
CA ILE A 11 0.04 0.83 -18.62
C ILE A 11 -1.50 0.67 -18.62
N ILE A 12 -1.98 -0.56 -18.49
CA ILE A 12 -3.42 -0.84 -18.40
C ILE A 12 -4.04 -0.15 -17.18
N THR A 13 -3.34 -0.16 -16.03
CA THR A 13 -3.78 0.50 -14.79
C THR A 13 -3.82 2.01 -14.95
N GLU A 14 -2.79 2.63 -15.52
CA GLU A 14 -2.75 4.09 -15.78
C GLU A 14 -3.89 4.51 -16.72
N GLN A 15 -4.10 3.77 -17.81
CA GLN A 15 -5.20 4.04 -18.75
C GLN A 15 -6.59 3.92 -18.09
N TYR A 16 -6.77 2.93 -17.20
CA TYR A 16 -8.01 2.80 -16.45
C TYR A 16 -8.22 3.99 -15.49
N MET A 17 -7.20 4.37 -14.75
CA MET A 17 -7.26 5.50 -13.82
C MET A 17 -7.53 6.83 -14.54
N ASP A 18 -6.93 7.04 -15.72
CA ASP A 18 -7.16 8.23 -16.56
C ASP A 18 -8.58 8.28 -17.13
N SER A 19 -9.27 7.15 -17.25
CA SER A 19 -10.67 7.10 -17.68
C SER A 19 -11.68 7.54 -16.62
N ILE A 20 -11.25 7.70 -15.37
CA ILE A 20 -12.11 8.11 -14.24
C ILE A 20 -12.02 9.63 -14.09
N LEU A 21 -13.14 10.31 -14.25
CA LEU A 21 -13.26 11.78 -14.13
C LEU A 21 -13.95 12.13 -12.80
N ILE A 22 -13.72 13.34 -12.32
CA ILE A 22 -14.22 13.85 -11.04
C ILE A 22 -15.16 15.04 -11.29
N GLU A 23 -16.37 15.00 -10.73
CA GLU A 23 -17.37 16.04 -10.79
C GLU A 23 -17.14 17.11 -9.71
N GLU A 24 -17.21 18.38 -10.06
CA GLU A 24 -17.18 19.50 -9.10
C GLU A 24 -18.53 19.69 -8.40
N ARG A 25 -18.49 19.95 -7.07
CA ARG A 25 -19.66 20.29 -6.23
C ARG A 25 -19.28 21.41 -5.29
N LEU A 26 -19.48 22.65 -5.68
CA LEU A 26 -18.96 23.84 -4.99
C LEU A 26 -19.94 24.49 -4.01
N ILE A 27 -21.27 24.30 -4.23
CA ILE A 27 -22.27 24.93 -3.35
C ILE A 27 -22.21 24.23 -1.98
N ASP A 28 -22.09 25.06 -0.93
CA ASP A 28 -21.93 24.61 0.47
C ASP A 28 -20.65 23.81 0.76
N SER A 29 -19.67 23.84 -0.16
CA SER A 29 -18.37 23.22 0.06
C SER A 29 -17.56 23.93 1.16
N VAL A 30 -16.67 23.17 1.82
CA VAL A 30 -15.79 23.65 2.90
C VAL A 30 -14.36 23.17 2.67
N VAL A 31 -13.40 23.76 3.38
CA VAL A 31 -12.04 23.22 3.40
C VAL A 31 -12.04 21.87 4.12
N ALA A 32 -11.64 20.83 3.40
CA ALA A 32 -11.70 19.46 3.89
C ALA A 32 -10.62 19.13 4.93
N ASP A 33 -10.92 18.17 5.81
CA ASP A 33 -9.98 17.49 6.72
C ASP A 33 -9.59 16.14 6.13
N THR A 34 -8.29 15.93 5.89
CA THR A 34 -7.74 14.68 5.34
C THR A 34 -7.39 13.65 6.41
N SER A 35 -7.55 13.96 7.70
CA SER A 35 -7.19 13.03 8.77
C SER A 35 -8.09 11.78 8.75
N ILE A 36 -7.49 10.65 9.12
CA ILE A 36 -8.19 9.35 9.23
C ILE A 36 -7.87 8.66 10.55
N GLU A 37 -8.77 7.77 10.96
CA GLU A 37 -8.49 6.73 11.93
C GLU A 37 -8.28 5.41 11.18
N PHE A 38 -7.12 4.76 11.39
CA PHE A 38 -6.76 3.54 10.69
C PHE A 38 -6.08 2.56 11.66
N LEU A 39 -6.62 1.33 11.78
CA LEU A 39 -6.14 0.30 12.72
C LEU A 39 -5.97 0.81 14.16
N GLY A 40 -6.90 1.65 14.63
CA GLY A 40 -6.93 2.20 15.99
C GLY A 40 -6.01 3.39 16.26
N GLU A 41 -5.38 3.95 15.21
CA GLU A 41 -4.49 5.10 15.31
C GLU A 41 -4.93 6.24 14.39
N LYS A 42 -4.65 7.49 14.81
CA LYS A 42 -4.95 8.67 14.01
C LYS A 42 -3.76 9.08 13.14
N PHE A 43 -4.01 9.23 11.84
CA PHE A 43 -3.06 9.70 10.83
C PHE A 43 -3.52 11.01 10.19
N ALA A 44 -2.57 11.79 9.67
CA ALA A 44 -2.86 13.09 9.07
C ALA A 44 -3.54 12.98 7.69
N SER A 45 -3.39 11.85 7.02
CA SER A 45 -4.01 11.59 5.71
C SER A 45 -4.11 10.08 5.42
N PRO A 46 -4.95 9.67 4.46
CA PRO A 46 -5.04 8.28 3.99
C PRO A 46 -3.89 7.87 3.07
N ILE A 47 -2.89 8.74 2.89
CA ILE A 47 -1.70 8.45 2.12
C ILE A 47 -0.77 7.57 2.96
N MET A 48 -0.21 6.53 2.35
CA MET A 48 0.74 5.62 2.97
C MET A 48 1.98 5.44 2.10
N THR A 49 3.11 5.07 2.70
CA THR A 49 4.27 4.67 1.93
C THR A 49 4.08 3.24 1.40
N PRO A 50 4.71 2.85 0.28
CA PRO A 50 4.62 1.48 -0.22
C PRO A 50 5.61 0.56 0.52
N ALA A 51 5.39 -0.75 0.43
CA ALA A 51 6.31 -1.75 0.96
C ALA A 51 7.54 -1.93 0.04
N PHE A 52 8.36 -0.89 -0.11
CA PHE A 52 9.61 -0.99 -0.85
C PHE A 52 10.62 -1.92 -0.18
N SER A 53 11.51 -2.48 -1.01
CA SER A 53 12.64 -3.32 -0.62
C SER A 53 13.92 -2.78 -1.25
N HIS A 54 15.07 -3.03 -0.62
CA HIS A 54 16.41 -2.82 -1.21
C HIS A 54 16.72 -1.39 -1.68
N LEU A 55 16.14 -0.35 -1.07
CA LEU A 55 16.56 1.03 -1.33
C LEU A 55 17.84 1.32 -0.53
N GLY A 56 18.94 1.44 -1.24
CA GLY A 56 20.25 1.75 -0.65
C GLY A 56 20.42 3.24 -0.32
N ASN A 57 21.67 3.64 -0.03
CA ASN A 57 22.02 5.04 0.21
C ASN A 57 22.06 5.81 -1.11
N TYR A 58 21.41 6.95 -1.16
CA TYR A 58 21.47 7.87 -2.28
C TYR A 58 22.45 9.02 -2.00
N ASN A 59 23.26 9.35 -3.01
CA ASN A 59 24.16 10.52 -2.99
C ASN A 59 25.07 10.60 -1.76
N GLY A 60 25.49 9.44 -1.20
CA GLY A 60 26.37 9.38 -0.03
C GLY A 60 25.76 9.83 1.30
N ARG A 61 24.41 9.90 1.38
CA ARG A 61 23.72 10.19 2.64
C ARG A 61 23.94 9.06 3.65
N GLU A 62 23.84 9.39 4.93
CA GLU A 62 24.03 8.46 6.05
C GLU A 62 22.94 7.38 6.08
N HIS A 63 21.68 7.77 5.87
CA HIS A 63 20.52 6.88 5.88
C HIS A 63 20.31 6.20 4.54
N THR A 64 19.81 4.97 4.58
CA THR A 64 19.30 4.28 3.38
C THR A 64 18.01 4.93 2.90
N GLY A 65 17.63 4.71 1.64
CA GLY A 65 16.35 5.21 1.12
C GLY A 65 15.14 4.69 1.92
N LEU A 66 15.26 3.47 2.51
CA LEU A 66 14.22 2.93 3.39
C LEU A 66 14.12 3.71 4.71
N GLU A 67 15.24 4.07 5.32
CA GLU A 67 15.26 4.92 6.52
C GLU A 67 14.75 6.33 6.21
N GLU A 68 15.19 6.93 5.08
CA GLU A 68 14.81 8.28 4.65
C GLU A 68 13.30 8.41 4.47
N TYR A 69 12.65 7.50 3.73
CA TYR A 69 11.21 7.62 3.56
C TYR A 69 10.43 7.27 4.84
N SER A 70 10.99 6.45 5.72
CA SER A 70 10.39 6.17 7.04
C SER A 70 10.44 7.41 7.94
N ILE A 71 11.55 8.17 7.93
CA ILE A 71 11.64 9.46 8.60
C ILE A 71 10.55 10.41 8.07
N ALA A 72 10.38 10.51 6.76
CA ALA A 72 9.36 11.34 6.13
C ALA A 72 7.93 10.90 6.53
N ALA A 73 7.66 9.60 6.62
CA ALA A 73 6.37 9.09 7.06
C ALA A 73 6.05 9.51 8.50
N ARG A 74 7.05 9.46 9.40
CA ARG A 74 6.91 9.98 10.77
C ARG A 74 6.61 11.48 10.77
N GLU A 75 7.39 12.29 10.03
CA GLU A 75 7.23 13.75 9.96
C GLU A 75 5.87 14.18 9.39
N CYS A 76 5.28 13.37 8.51
CA CYS A 76 3.96 13.59 7.94
C CYS A 76 2.83 12.92 8.74
N ASN A 77 3.14 12.17 9.80
CA ASN A 77 2.20 11.35 10.55
C ASN A 77 1.31 10.50 9.63
N ILE A 78 1.94 9.68 8.78
CA ILE A 78 1.29 8.69 7.91
C ILE A 78 1.79 7.27 8.24
N LEU A 79 1.02 6.25 7.87
CA LEU A 79 1.43 4.86 8.04
C LEU A 79 2.55 4.52 7.07
N ASN A 80 3.61 3.91 7.60
CA ASN A 80 4.77 3.45 6.85
C ASN A 80 4.70 1.95 6.58
N PHE A 81 5.12 1.54 5.39
CA PHE A 81 5.33 0.14 5.04
C PHE A 81 6.77 -0.09 4.60
N CYS A 82 7.31 -1.25 4.91
CA CYS A 82 8.57 -1.71 4.36
C CYS A 82 8.49 -3.18 3.95
N GLY A 83 9.23 -3.55 2.90
CA GLY A 83 9.19 -4.88 2.31
C GLY A 83 10.33 -5.78 2.78
N MET A 84 10.92 -6.53 1.83
CA MET A 84 11.98 -7.50 2.08
C MET A 84 13.24 -6.84 2.63
N MET A 85 13.67 -7.25 3.81
CA MET A 85 14.91 -6.85 4.47
C MET A 85 15.29 -7.80 5.60
N GLU A 86 16.52 -7.77 6.02
CA GLU A 86 16.97 -8.52 7.20
C GLU A 86 16.59 -7.80 8.51
N ASN A 87 16.69 -8.52 9.64
CA ASN A 87 16.24 -8.03 10.94
C ASN A 87 16.99 -6.78 11.43
N ASP A 88 18.29 -6.71 11.19
CA ASP A 88 19.12 -5.55 11.54
C ASP A 88 18.74 -4.29 10.74
N GLN A 89 18.37 -4.46 9.48
CA GLN A 89 17.88 -3.36 8.65
C GLN A 89 16.51 -2.89 9.14
N PHE A 90 15.60 -3.83 9.50
CA PHE A 90 14.30 -3.46 10.06
C PHE A 90 14.44 -2.72 11.40
N LYS A 91 15.42 -3.08 12.23
CA LYS A 91 15.69 -2.35 13.48
C LYS A 91 15.97 -0.86 13.23
N LYS A 92 16.76 -0.54 12.21
CA LYS A 92 17.03 0.86 11.83
C LYS A 92 15.77 1.59 11.39
N ILE A 93 14.87 0.90 10.66
CA ILE A 93 13.55 1.46 10.30
C ILE A 93 12.71 1.72 11.55
N ALA A 94 12.62 0.76 12.46
CA ALA A 94 11.89 0.94 13.73
C ALA A 94 12.45 2.11 14.56
N ASP A 95 13.78 2.28 14.58
CA ASP A 95 14.46 3.36 15.31
C ASP A 95 14.19 4.76 14.72
N THR A 96 13.67 4.87 13.50
CA THR A 96 13.20 6.17 12.95
C THR A 96 11.98 6.71 13.72
N GLY A 97 11.25 5.86 14.44
CA GLY A 97 10.03 6.20 15.16
C GLY A 97 8.78 6.29 14.28
N ALA A 98 8.87 5.91 13.00
CA ALA A 98 7.70 5.79 12.13
C ALA A 98 6.81 4.62 12.57
N LYS A 99 5.49 4.79 12.54
CA LYS A 99 4.54 3.67 12.67
C LYS A 99 4.64 2.80 11.42
N THR A 100 5.36 1.67 11.54
CA THR A 100 5.76 0.86 10.40
C THR A 100 5.14 -0.53 10.44
N VAL A 101 4.53 -0.95 9.33
CA VAL A 101 4.14 -2.33 9.04
C VAL A 101 5.27 -3.02 8.26
N ARG A 102 5.81 -4.11 8.79
CA ARG A 102 6.77 -4.96 8.09
C ARG A 102 6.05 -5.97 7.23
N ILE A 103 6.26 -5.92 5.93
CA ILE A 103 5.75 -6.91 4.97
C ILE A 103 6.84 -7.97 4.72
N VAL A 104 6.63 -9.16 5.25
CA VAL A 104 7.53 -10.32 5.11
C VAL A 104 7.24 -11.04 3.79
N LYS A 105 8.27 -11.57 3.15
CA LYS A 105 8.11 -12.39 1.93
C LYS A 105 7.66 -13.81 2.28
N PRO A 106 6.97 -14.48 1.34
CA PRO A 106 6.51 -15.87 1.51
C PRO A 106 7.66 -16.86 1.30
N TYR A 107 8.68 -16.78 2.17
CA TYR A 107 9.85 -17.65 2.09
C TYR A 107 9.46 -19.13 2.22
N ALA A 108 10.15 -20.01 1.47
CA ALA A 108 10.02 -21.46 1.63
C ALA A 108 10.52 -21.92 3.01
N ASP A 109 11.46 -21.18 3.61
CA ASP A 109 11.85 -21.35 5.00
C ASP A 109 10.83 -20.68 5.94
N ASN A 110 9.92 -21.47 6.45
CA ASN A 110 8.88 -21.04 7.38
C ASN A 110 9.46 -20.56 8.73
N GLY A 111 10.63 -21.07 9.11
CA GLY A 111 11.36 -20.59 10.28
C GLY A 111 11.79 -19.14 10.12
N LYS A 112 12.35 -18.79 8.96
CA LYS A 112 12.72 -17.40 8.60
C LYS A 112 11.50 -16.46 8.62
N VAL A 113 10.35 -16.92 8.08
CA VAL A 113 9.11 -16.11 8.13
C VAL A 113 8.73 -15.78 9.56
N LYS A 114 8.65 -16.77 10.43
CA LYS A 114 8.27 -16.61 11.85
C LYS A 114 9.28 -15.76 12.61
N ASP A 115 10.57 -15.98 12.41
CA ASP A 115 11.64 -15.20 13.03
C ASP A 115 11.52 -13.72 12.68
N GLN A 116 11.34 -13.38 11.40
CA GLN A 116 11.19 -11.99 10.96
C GLN A 116 9.93 -11.32 11.53
N MET A 117 8.81 -12.06 11.66
CA MET A 117 7.58 -11.54 12.25
C MET A 117 7.74 -11.27 13.75
N GLN A 118 8.27 -12.26 14.51
CA GLN A 118 8.50 -12.11 15.95
C GLN A 118 9.52 -11.02 16.26
N TYR A 119 10.57 -10.92 15.44
CA TYR A 119 11.54 -9.84 15.59
C TYR A 119 10.92 -8.47 15.37
N ALA A 120 10.09 -8.31 14.33
CA ALA A 120 9.41 -7.03 14.07
C ALA A 120 8.54 -6.60 15.27
N GLU A 121 7.77 -7.53 15.86
CA GLU A 121 6.99 -7.25 17.06
C GLU A 121 7.89 -6.86 18.24
N SER A 122 9.02 -7.56 18.44
CA SER A 122 9.94 -7.30 19.53
C SER A 122 10.61 -5.94 19.51
N VAL A 123 10.77 -5.34 18.32
CA VAL A 123 11.40 -4.02 18.13
C VAL A 123 10.38 -2.89 17.92
N GLY A 124 9.07 -3.16 18.12
CA GLY A 124 8.03 -2.14 18.14
C GLY A 124 7.41 -1.81 16.77
N ALA A 125 7.34 -2.78 15.85
CA ALA A 125 6.53 -2.63 14.65
C ALA A 125 5.10 -2.23 14.99
N PHE A 126 4.45 -1.41 14.16
CA PHE A 126 3.04 -1.07 14.27
C PHE A 126 2.14 -2.22 13.80
N GLY A 127 2.60 -2.96 12.79
CA GLY A 127 1.91 -4.11 12.24
C GLY A 127 2.87 -5.03 11.51
N ILE A 128 2.37 -6.19 11.15
CA ILE A 128 3.11 -7.21 10.41
C ILE A 128 2.25 -7.65 9.24
N GLY A 129 2.86 -8.06 8.14
CA GLY A 129 2.12 -8.57 7.02
C GLY A 129 2.92 -9.53 6.16
N MET A 130 2.27 -10.06 5.16
CA MET A 130 2.87 -10.93 4.16
C MET A 130 2.49 -10.51 2.75
N ASP A 131 3.46 -10.56 1.87
CA ASP A 131 3.33 -10.32 0.43
C ASP A 131 3.07 -11.66 -0.27
N ILE A 132 1.82 -11.94 -0.64
CA ILE A 132 1.41 -13.25 -1.19
C ILE A 132 1.57 -13.35 -2.71
N ASP A 133 1.88 -12.26 -3.42
CA ASP A 133 1.98 -12.22 -4.87
C ASP A 133 3.41 -12.50 -5.40
N HIS A 134 4.37 -12.70 -4.49
CA HIS A 134 5.77 -13.00 -4.80
C HIS A 134 6.09 -14.50 -4.72
N ILE A 135 5.14 -15.35 -5.15
CA ILE A 135 5.27 -16.81 -5.05
C ILE A 135 5.83 -17.40 -6.34
N PHE A 136 5.37 -16.91 -7.50
CA PHE A 136 5.68 -17.49 -8.79
C PHE A 136 6.62 -16.62 -9.63
N GLY A 137 7.61 -17.26 -10.24
CA GLY A 137 8.44 -16.73 -11.32
C GLY A 137 8.12 -17.46 -12.64
N HIS A 138 8.87 -17.13 -13.70
CA HIS A 138 8.64 -17.73 -15.03
C HIS A 138 8.84 -19.26 -15.06
N ASP A 139 9.73 -19.79 -14.23
CA ASP A 139 10.14 -21.20 -14.22
C ASP A 139 9.56 -21.97 -13.01
N GLY A 140 8.49 -21.49 -12.40
CA GLY A 140 7.85 -22.12 -11.24
C GLY A 140 7.86 -21.20 -10.01
N LEU A 141 8.34 -21.69 -8.86
CA LEU A 141 8.44 -20.88 -7.66
C LEU A 141 9.54 -19.81 -7.80
N ASP A 142 9.27 -18.62 -7.31
CA ASP A 142 10.19 -17.48 -7.40
C ASP A 142 11.43 -17.64 -6.49
N VAL A 143 12.52 -16.99 -6.89
CA VAL A 143 13.74 -16.85 -6.09
C VAL A 143 14.13 -15.38 -6.05
N VAL A 144 14.01 -14.77 -4.87
CA VAL A 144 14.27 -13.35 -4.67
C VAL A 144 15.53 -13.19 -3.83
N VAL A 145 16.58 -12.59 -4.40
CA VAL A 145 17.88 -12.39 -3.74
C VAL A 145 18.44 -13.71 -3.15
N GLY A 146 18.30 -14.80 -3.91
CA GLY A 146 18.77 -16.13 -3.50
C GLY A 146 17.84 -16.91 -2.55
N GLU A 147 16.79 -16.29 -2.06
CA GLU A 147 15.78 -16.92 -1.20
C GLU A 147 14.65 -17.52 -2.03
N LYS A 148 14.33 -18.79 -1.77
CA LYS A 148 13.20 -19.46 -2.41
C LYS A 148 11.88 -19.00 -1.80
N MET A 149 10.91 -18.72 -2.65
CA MET A 149 9.52 -18.44 -2.23
C MET A 149 8.69 -19.72 -2.28
N ALA A 150 7.56 -19.73 -1.56
CA ALA A 150 6.61 -20.84 -1.56
C ALA A 150 5.18 -20.35 -1.48
N GLU A 151 4.27 -21.18 -2.01
CA GLU A 151 2.84 -20.96 -1.90
C GLU A 151 2.38 -20.90 -0.44
N GLN A 152 1.38 -20.06 -0.18
CA GLN A 152 0.82 -19.88 1.16
C GLN A 152 -0.59 -20.44 1.22
N THR A 153 -0.81 -21.39 2.14
CA THR A 153 -2.14 -21.93 2.41
C THR A 153 -2.91 -21.09 3.43
N MET A 154 -4.22 -21.24 3.46
CA MET A 154 -5.07 -20.61 4.49
C MET A 154 -4.59 -20.92 5.91
N ASP A 155 -4.20 -22.18 6.18
CA ASP A 155 -3.74 -22.61 7.51
C ASP A 155 -2.39 -21.98 7.87
N MET A 156 -1.48 -21.84 6.91
CA MET A 156 -0.22 -21.14 7.11
C MET A 156 -0.47 -19.66 7.44
N LEU A 157 -1.27 -18.96 6.64
CA LEU A 157 -1.59 -17.56 6.87
C LEU A 157 -2.30 -17.35 8.21
N ARG A 158 -3.25 -18.23 8.58
CA ARG A 158 -3.89 -18.22 9.91
C ARG A 158 -2.88 -18.38 11.03
N SER A 159 -1.91 -19.30 10.88
CA SER A 159 -0.85 -19.49 11.87
C SER A 159 0.02 -18.25 12.07
N TYR A 160 0.22 -17.41 11.02
CA TYR A 160 0.95 -16.16 11.15
C TYR A 160 0.12 -15.06 11.82
N VAL A 161 -1.18 -15.00 11.53
CA VAL A 161 -2.09 -14.08 12.23
C VAL A 161 -2.10 -14.41 13.74
N GLU A 162 -2.14 -15.69 14.10
CA GLU A 162 -2.14 -16.15 15.50
C GLU A 162 -0.78 -15.96 16.20
N LEU A 163 0.31 -15.83 15.44
CA LEU A 163 1.67 -15.67 15.98
C LEU A 163 1.91 -14.29 16.62
N THR A 164 1.14 -13.28 16.23
CA THR A 164 1.35 -11.88 16.63
C THR A 164 0.10 -11.28 17.26
N LYS A 165 0.30 -10.27 18.13
CA LYS A 165 -0.78 -9.43 18.67
C LYS A 165 -1.00 -8.17 17.83
N LEU A 166 -0.11 -7.90 16.88
CA LEU A 166 -0.17 -6.73 16.02
C LEU A 166 -1.19 -6.94 14.89
N PRO A 167 -1.71 -5.85 14.28
CA PRO A 167 -2.49 -5.95 13.07
C PRO A 167 -1.74 -6.70 11.97
N PHE A 168 -2.38 -7.73 11.38
CA PHE A 168 -1.81 -8.49 10.28
C PHE A 168 -2.36 -7.99 8.94
N VAL A 169 -1.47 -7.70 7.98
CA VAL A 169 -1.78 -7.14 6.66
C VAL A 169 -1.40 -8.13 5.58
N VAL A 170 -2.31 -8.44 4.66
CA VAL A 170 -2.00 -9.26 3.46
C VAL A 170 -1.84 -8.36 2.25
N LYS A 171 -0.65 -8.37 1.63
CA LYS A 171 -0.35 -7.61 0.41
C LYS A 171 -0.33 -8.51 -0.82
N GLY A 172 -0.76 -7.95 -1.96
CA GLY A 172 -0.79 -8.68 -3.23
C GLY A 172 -2.13 -9.35 -3.50
N VAL A 173 -3.18 -8.90 -2.82
CA VAL A 173 -4.55 -9.36 -3.07
C VAL A 173 -5.07 -8.71 -4.35
N LEU A 174 -5.57 -9.51 -5.30
CA LEU A 174 -6.09 -9.00 -6.58
C LEU A 174 -7.32 -9.79 -7.04
N SER A 175 -8.03 -10.40 -6.12
CA SER A 175 -9.29 -11.09 -6.39
C SER A 175 -10.25 -10.97 -5.21
N VAL A 176 -11.57 -10.97 -5.49
CA VAL A 176 -12.61 -11.06 -4.46
C VAL A 176 -12.43 -12.32 -3.62
N LEU A 177 -12.10 -13.44 -4.27
CA LEU A 177 -11.91 -14.72 -3.59
C LEU A 177 -10.81 -14.66 -2.52
N ASP A 178 -9.65 -14.08 -2.86
CA ASP A 178 -8.56 -13.98 -1.89
C ASP A 178 -8.81 -12.91 -0.84
N ALA A 179 -9.54 -11.83 -1.17
CA ALA A 179 -9.96 -10.84 -0.19
C ALA A 179 -10.86 -11.46 0.89
N VAL A 180 -11.84 -12.28 0.51
CA VAL A 180 -12.70 -13.01 1.46
C VAL A 180 -11.87 -13.97 2.32
N LYS A 181 -10.95 -14.74 1.74
CA LYS A 181 -10.04 -15.61 2.50
C LYS A 181 -9.19 -14.82 3.49
N CYS A 182 -8.73 -13.62 3.13
CA CYS A 182 -7.99 -12.76 4.06
C CYS A 182 -8.84 -12.35 5.27
N ALA A 183 -10.14 -12.06 5.08
CA ALA A 183 -11.05 -11.82 6.19
C ALA A 183 -11.24 -13.08 7.06
N GLU A 184 -11.41 -14.24 6.45
CA GLU A 184 -11.61 -15.53 7.15
C GLU A 184 -10.40 -15.95 8.01
N ILE A 185 -9.17 -15.59 7.65
CA ILE A 185 -7.98 -15.83 8.47
C ILE A 185 -7.80 -14.79 9.59
N GLY A 186 -8.59 -13.71 9.61
CA GLY A 186 -8.51 -12.66 10.62
C GLY A 186 -7.54 -11.52 10.30
N ALA A 187 -7.16 -11.34 9.03
CA ALA A 187 -6.39 -10.18 8.60
C ALA A 187 -7.10 -8.88 8.96
N LYS A 188 -6.36 -7.85 9.36
CA LYS A 188 -6.90 -6.54 9.72
C LYS A 188 -6.90 -5.56 8.56
N ALA A 189 -6.05 -5.79 7.56
CA ALA A 189 -6.06 -5.03 6.32
C ALA A 189 -5.57 -5.90 5.16
N ILE A 190 -5.96 -5.49 3.95
CA ILE A 190 -5.42 -6.01 2.68
C ILE A 190 -4.85 -4.86 1.86
N ILE A 191 -3.83 -5.15 1.05
CA ILE A 191 -3.34 -4.24 0.02
C ILE A 191 -3.67 -4.85 -1.34
N ILE A 192 -4.61 -4.20 -2.06
CA ILE A 192 -4.96 -4.59 -3.43
C ILE A 192 -3.83 -4.13 -4.35
N SER A 193 -3.18 -5.09 -5.01
CA SER A 193 -1.92 -4.86 -5.70
C SER A 193 -1.68 -5.90 -6.79
N HIS A 194 -1.17 -5.49 -7.97
CA HIS A 194 -0.57 -6.37 -8.97
C HIS A 194 0.96 -6.36 -8.95
N HIS A 195 1.54 -5.79 -7.88
CA HIS A 195 2.98 -5.77 -7.62
C HIS A 195 3.81 -5.36 -8.86
N HIS A 196 3.50 -4.19 -9.42
CA HIS A 196 4.18 -3.66 -10.60
C HIS A 196 4.08 -4.54 -11.85
N GLY A 197 2.95 -5.22 -12.04
CA GLY A 197 2.69 -5.99 -13.27
C GLY A 197 3.37 -7.36 -13.31
N ARG A 198 3.47 -8.05 -12.19
CA ARG A 198 3.99 -9.44 -12.16
C ARG A 198 3.20 -10.38 -13.06
N LEU A 199 1.90 -10.22 -13.13
CA LEU A 199 1.04 -10.96 -14.06
C LEU A 199 0.77 -10.10 -15.31
N PRO A 200 1.10 -10.53 -16.52
CA PRO A 200 0.66 -9.86 -17.74
C PRO A 200 -0.86 -9.76 -17.80
N TYR A 201 -1.38 -8.62 -18.24
CA TYR A 201 -2.83 -8.34 -18.27
C TYR A 201 -3.52 -8.42 -16.91
N ALA A 202 -2.79 -8.25 -15.80
CA ALA A 202 -3.42 -8.18 -14.49
C ALA A 202 -4.47 -7.07 -14.46
N VAL A 203 -5.60 -7.35 -13.82
CA VAL A 203 -6.67 -6.38 -13.64
C VAL A 203 -6.16 -5.16 -12.83
N PRO A 204 -6.47 -3.92 -13.25
CA PRO A 204 -6.14 -2.75 -12.45
C PRO A 204 -6.71 -2.86 -11.02
N PRO A 205 -5.92 -2.59 -9.96
CA PRO A 205 -6.40 -2.64 -8.59
C PRO A 205 -7.66 -1.82 -8.36
N MET A 206 -7.75 -0.62 -8.93
CA MET A 206 -8.93 0.24 -8.80
C MET A 206 -10.15 -0.26 -9.57
N MET A 207 -9.99 -1.13 -10.58
CA MET A 207 -11.10 -1.72 -11.32
C MET A 207 -11.83 -2.78 -10.49
N ILE A 208 -11.09 -3.61 -9.75
CA ILE A 208 -11.66 -4.69 -8.93
C ILE A 208 -12.03 -4.22 -7.50
N LEU A 209 -11.55 -3.05 -7.10
CA LEU A 209 -11.76 -2.50 -5.75
C LEU A 209 -13.24 -2.44 -5.33
N PRO A 210 -14.21 -1.96 -6.15
CA PRO A 210 -15.61 -1.90 -5.74
C PRO A 210 -16.21 -3.28 -5.42
N GLU A 211 -15.83 -4.32 -6.19
CA GLU A 211 -16.29 -5.69 -5.95
C GLU A 211 -15.70 -6.25 -4.64
N ILE A 212 -14.42 -5.98 -4.37
CA ILE A 212 -13.76 -6.36 -3.12
C ILE A 212 -14.41 -5.62 -1.93
N LYS A 213 -14.69 -4.32 -2.08
CA LYS A 213 -15.36 -3.53 -1.04
C LYS A 213 -16.73 -4.08 -0.69
N ASP A 214 -17.55 -4.43 -1.70
CA ASP A 214 -18.86 -5.03 -1.46
C ASP A 214 -18.76 -6.40 -0.76
N ALA A 215 -17.80 -7.22 -1.17
CA ALA A 215 -17.59 -8.53 -0.57
C ALA A 215 -17.11 -8.46 0.91
N LEU A 216 -16.43 -7.38 1.29
CA LEU A 216 -15.91 -7.17 2.64
C LEU A 216 -16.77 -6.25 3.51
N LYS A 217 -17.93 -5.78 3.04
CA LYS A 217 -18.77 -4.76 3.71
C LYS A 217 -19.20 -5.11 5.14
N ASP A 218 -19.35 -6.40 5.42
CA ASP A 218 -19.76 -6.92 6.73
C ASP A 218 -18.56 -7.34 7.60
N THR A 219 -17.36 -6.88 7.25
CA THR A 219 -16.11 -7.17 7.97
C THR A 219 -15.43 -5.88 8.42
N ASP A 220 -14.50 -5.99 9.39
CA ASP A 220 -13.65 -4.87 9.85
C ASP A 220 -12.33 -4.76 9.06
N VAL A 221 -12.17 -5.51 7.97
CA VAL A 221 -10.95 -5.52 7.16
C VAL A 221 -10.80 -4.21 6.41
N LYS A 222 -9.67 -3.53 6.65
CA LYS A 222 -9.33 -2.29 5.95
C LYS A 222 -8.75 -2.56 4.57
N ILE A 223 -9.08 -1.72 3.61
CA ILE A 223 -8.66 -1.85 2.22
C ILE A 223 -7.68 -0.75 1.85
N ILE A 224 -6.48 -1.13 1.48
CA ILE A 224 -5.44 -0.24 0.94
C ILE A 224 -5.28 -0.57 -0.55
N VAL A 225 -5.05 0.43 -1.38
CA VAL A 225 -4.73 0.24 -2.81
C VAL A 225 -3.33 0.74 -3.09
N ASP A 226 -2.55 -0.01 -3.85
CA ASP A 226 -1.30 0.47 -4.46
C ASP A 226 -1.31 0.26 -5.99
N CYS A 227 -0.19 0.50 -6.64
CA CYS A 227 -0.02 0.46 -8.10
C CYS A 227 -0.78 1.58 -8.85
N GLY A 228 0.01 2.41 -9.53
CA GLY A 228 -0.51 3.54 -10.30
C GLY A 228 -0.81 4.79 -9.48
N ILE A 229 -0.86 4.73 -8.17
CA ILE A 229 -1.13 5.88 -7.31
C ILE A 229 0.08 6.82 -7.29
N ALA A 230 -0.09 8.04 -7.80
CA ALA A 230 0.98 9.02 -7.95
C ALA A 230 0.63 10.41 -7.41
N THR A 231 -0.66 10.77 -7.39
CA THR A 231 -1.18 12.11 -7.11
C THR A 231 -2.28 12.07 -6.03
N GLY A 232 -2.64 13.23 -5.50
CA GLY A 232 -3.81 13.37 -4.63
C GLY A 232 -5.12 13.04 -5.34
N ALA A 233 -5.18 13.24 -6.66
CA ALA A 233 -6.33 12.83 -7.47
C ALA A 233 -6.47 11.30 -7.52
N ASP A 234 -5.38 10.56 -7.66
CA ASP A 234 -5.43 9.09 -7.64
C ASP A 234 -5.85 8.56 -6.28
N VAL A 235 -5.32 9.17 -5.21
CA VAL A 235 -5.76 8.85 -3.83
C VAL A 235 -7.25 9.11 -3.67
N PHE A 236 -7.75 10.26 -4.13
CA PHE A 236 -9.18 10.58 -4.08
C PHE A 236 -10.04 9.55 -4.83
N LYS A 237 -9.66 9.18 -6.06
CA LYS A 237 -10.36 8.16 -6.84
C LYS A 237 -10.38 6.80 -6.12
N ALA A 238 -9.26 6.40 -5.50
CA ALA A 238 -9.19 5.16 -4.73
C ALA A 238 -10.16 5.18 -3.53
N LEU A 239 -10.20 6.28 -2.77
CA LEU A 239 -11.13 6.46 -1.67
C LEU A 239 -12.58 6.43 -2.14
N ALA A 240 -12.90 7.14 -3.24
CA ALA A 240 -14.24 7.18 -3.81
C ALA A 240 -14.71 5.80 -4.28
N LEU A 241 -13.82 4.94 -4.76
CA LEU A 241 -14.10 3.55 -5.13
C LEU A 241 -14.16 2.58 -3.95
N GLY A 242 -13.90 3.04 -2.72
CA GLY A 242 -14.10 2.28 -1.49
C GLY A 242 -12.84 1.83 -0.76
N ALA A 243 -11.64 2.32 -1.12
CA ALA A 243 -10.45 2.13 -0.31
C ALA A 243 -10.52 2.94 1.00
N ASP A 244 -9.93 2.43 2.07
CA ASP A 244 -9.74 3.18 3.32
C ASP A 244 -8.45 4.04 3.26
N ALA A 245 -7.49 3.66 2.40
CA ALA A 245 -6.23 4.37 2.20
C ALA A 245 -5.55 3.97 0.88
N ALA A 246 -4.54 4.73 0.46
CA ALA A 246 -3.77 4.45 -0.74
C ALA A 246 -2.26 4.61 -0.50
N ALA A 247 -1.46 3.67 -1.01
CA ALA A 247 -0.01 3.72 -0.92
C ALA A 247 0.60 4.37 -2.16
N VAL A 248 1.26 5.51 -1.96
CA VAL A 248 1.92 6.26 -3.04
C VAL A 248 3.36 5.76 -3.15
N GLY A 249 3.66 5.17 -4.31
CA GLY A 249 4.91 4.41 -4.49
C GLY A 249 6.01 5.14 -5.25
N ARG A 250 6.28 4.66 -6.45
CA ARG A 250 7.45 5.06 -7.27
C ARG A 250 7.53 6.56 -7.59
N SER A 251 6.39 7.25 -7.61
CA SER A 251 6.34 8.71 -7.83
C SER A 251 7.10 9.52 -6.78
N MET A 252 7.33 8.97 -5.57
CA MET A 252 8.16 9.64 -4.57
C MET A 252 9.68 9.43 -4.75
N LEU A 253 10.11 8.41 -5.54
CA LEU A 253 11.52 8.05 -5.67
C LEU A 253 12.41 9.19 -6.21
N PRO A 254 12.00 10.00 -7.21
CA PRO A 254 12.79 11.15 -7.65
C PRO A 254 13.03 12.17 -6.52
N SER A 255 12.06 12.40 -5.65
CA SER A 255 12.18 13.29 -4.50
C SER A 255 13.11 12.69 -3.43
N LEU A 256 12.98 11.40 -3.19
CA LEU A 256 13.87 10.64 -2.30
C LEU A 256 15.33 10.68 -2.79
N GLU A 257 15.56 10.42 -4.06
CA GLU A 257 16.90 10.45 -4.66
C GLU A 257 17.53 11.83 -4.55
N LYS A 258 16.76 12.89 -4.85
CA LYS A 258 17.22 14.26 -4.86
C LYS A 258 17.52 14.80 -3.46
N ASN A 259 16.57 14.70 -2.54
CA ASN A 259 16.59 15.41 -1.25
C ASN A 259 16.32 14.51 -0.02
N GLY A 260 16.35 13.17 -0.13
CA GLY A 260 16.15 12.26 1.00
C GLY A 260 14.81 12.43 1.69
N SER A 261 14.81 12.37 3.00
CA SER A 261 13.59 12.50 3.83
C SER A 261 12.88 13.83 3.67
N GLU A 262 13.61 14.94 3.48
CA GLU A 262 13.00 16.25 3.22
C GLU A 262 12.21 16.24 1.91
N GLY A 263 12.79 15.72 0.82
CA GLY A 263 12.12 15.62 -0.48
C GLY A 263 10.87 14.74 -0.43
N VAL A 264 10.92 13.61 0.28
CA VAL A 264 9.76 12.74 0.46
C VAL A 264 8.70 13.44 1.33
N THR A 265 9.09 14.14 2.38
CA THR A 265 8.17 14.95 3.22
C THR A 265 7.43 15.99 2.41
N GLU A 266 8.14 16.73 1.56
CA GLU A 266 7.55 17.73 0.65
C GLU A 266 6.57 17.07 -0.33
N PHE A 267 6.96 15.94 -0.92
CA PHE A 267 6.11 15.17 -1.83
C PHE A 267 4.81 14.70 -1.16
N ILE A 268 4.91 14.10 0.04
CA ILE A 268 3.73 13.61 0.79
C ILE A 268 2.80 14.79 1.14
N ARG A 269 3.34 15.91 1.62
CA ARG A 269 2.56 17.11 1.94
C ARG A 269 1.89 17.71 0.71
N TYR A 270 2.58 17.73 -0.44
CA TYR A 270 2.00 18.18 -1.70
C TYR A 270 0.81 17.29 -2.10
N THR A 271 0.98 15.97 -2.09
CA THR A 271 -0.06 15.00 -2.42
C THR A 271 -1.27 15.10 -1.45
N ALA A 272 -1.02 15.29 -0.15
CA ALA A 272 -2.08 15.48 0.84
C ALA A 272 -2.83 16.81 0.65
N ASN A 273 -2.14 17.88 0.25
CA ASN A 273 -2.77 19.16 -0.07
C ASN A 273 -3.61 19.08 -1.35
N GLU A 274 -3.16 18.35 -2.35
CA GLU A 274 -3.92 18.09 -3.56
C GLU A 274 -5.18 17.28 -3.26
N LEU A 275 -5.09 16.21 -2.43
CA LEU A 275 -6.25 15.48 -1.96
C LEU A 275 -7.25 16.41 -1.25
N ARG A 276 -6.79 17.24 -0.31
CA ARG A 276 -7.64 18.22 0.39
C ARG A 276 -8.32 19.18 -0.57
N TYR A 277 -7.59 19.67 -1.57
CA TYR A 277 -8.13 20.54 -2.60
C TYR A 277 -9.27 19.86 -3.36
N ILE A 278 -9.07 18.62 -3.84
CA ILE A 278 -10.09 17.87 -4.57
C ILE A 278 -11.30 17.57 -3.70
N MET A 279 -11.11 17.13 -2.46
CA MET A 279 -12.20 16.93 -1.50
C MET A 279 -13.05 18.19 -1.33
N SER A 280 -12.39 19.36 -1.19
CA SER A 280 -13.09 20.63 -1.06
C SER A 280 -13.86 21.00 -2.34
N PHE A 281 -13.32 20.69 -3.53
CA PHE A 281 -13.99 20.93 -4.83
C PHE A 281 -15.12 19.94 -5.12
N THR A 282 -15.17 18.82 -4.42
CA THR A 282 -16.20 17.78 -4.58
C THR A 282 -17.26 17.80 -3.46
N GLY A 283 -17.13 18.74 -2.51
CA GLY A 283 -18.10 18.93 -1.43
C GLY A 283 -17.94 17.96 -0.26
N PHE A 284 -16.86 17.17 -0.20
CA PHE A 284 -16.59 16.26 0.92
C PHE A 284 -15.76 16.96 1.98
N SER A 285 -16.27 17.04 3.22
CA SER A 285 -15.58 17.68 4.33
C SER A 285 -14.58 16.76 5.03
N LYS A 286 -14.78 15.45 4.95
CA LYS A 286 -13.96 14.41 5.58
C LYS A 286 -13.75 13.23 4.66
N VAL A 287 -12.71 12.43 4.94
CA VAL A 287 -12.34 11.26 4.13
C VAL A 287 -13.44 10.18 4.16
N ASP A 288 -14.09 9.96 5.28
CA ASP A 288 -15.15 8.97 5.45
C ASP A 288 -16.49 9.31 4.73
N GLU A 289 -16.62 10.54 4.24
CA GLU A 289 -17.75 10.97 3.42
C GLU A 289 -17.57 10.68 1.94
N ILE A 290 -16.33 10.47 1.49
CA ILE A 290 -15.98 10.27 0.08
C ILE A 290 -16.67 9.01 -0.46
N ASN A 291 -17.30 9.12 -1.62
CA ASN A 291 -17.98 8.04 -2.31
C ASN A 291 -17.97 8.25 -3.84
N ASP A 292 -18.41 7.26 -4.59
CA ASP A 292 -18.35 7.20 -6.05
C ASP A 292 -19.34 8.11 -6.78
N SER A 293 -20.24 8.79 -6.06
CA SER A 293 -21.29 9.64 -6.67
C SER A 293 -20.73 10.83 -7.47
N VAL A 294 -19.45 11.15 -7.33
CA VAL A 294 -18.74 12.21 -8.06
C VAL A 294 -17.87 11.67 -9.20
N LEU A 295 -17.86 10.34 -9.39
CA LEU A 295 -17.05 9.73 -10.43
C LEU A 295 -17.84 9.53 -11.73
N HIS A 296 -17.21 9.84 -12.84
CA HIS A 296 -17.70 9.59 -14.20
C HIS A 296 -16.63 8.83 -14.99
N TYR A 297 -17.06 8.06 -15.96
CA TYR A 297 -16.18 7.20 -16.76
C TYR A 297 -16.25 7.61 -18.23
N LEU A 298 -15.07 7.69 -18.90
CA LEU A 298 -14.96 7.91 -20.35
C LEU A 298 -15.46 6.73 -21.15
#